data_313770fbdb597a5304683aec00c50de7
#
_entry.id   313770fbdb597a5304683aec00c50de7
#
_cell.length_a   1.000
_cell.length_b   1.000
_cell.length_c   1.000
_cell.angle_alpha   90.00
_cell.angle_beta   90.00
_cell.angle_gamma   90.00
#
_symmetry.space_group_name_H-M   'P 1'
#
loop_
_entity.id
_entity.type
_entity.pdbx_description
1 polymer ?
#
loop_
_entity_poly.entity_id
_entity_poly.type
_entity_poly.pdbx_seq_one_letter_code
_entity_poly.pdbx_strand_id
1 'polypeptide(L)'
;MPAATPAMLRISTDKRELDIDAIFDFLHRDAYWSQGIPRDVVERAIEGSLCFGAYVGDRLVGFARLVTDHATFAYLCDVFVLPAERGNGYGRALIDHIFAQQMVQRLRRIMLATTDAHALYRPVGFGPPANPERLMEIRRPDIYTKR
;
A
#
# COMPACT_ATOMS: atom_id res chain seq x y z
N MET A 1 -6.85 22.36 8.13
CA MET A 1 -7.92 21.57 7.51
C MET A 1 -7.30 20.40 6.79
N PRO A 2 -7.81 19.19 6.99
CA PRO A 2 -7.40 18.09 6.13
C PRO A 2 -7.73 18.42 4.68
N ALA A 3 -6.88 17.98 3.76
CA ALA A 3 -7.17 18.10 2.34
C ALA A 3 -8.51 17.42 2.04
N ALA A 4 -9.38 18.07 1.31
CA ALA A 4 -10.64 17.47 0.90
C ALA A 4 -10.36 16.23 0.05
N THR A 5 -11.09 15.15 0.29
CA THR A 5 -11.04 13.96 -0.58
C THR A 5 -11.45 14.39 -1.99
N PRO A 6 -10.66 14.05 -3.03
CA PRO A 6 -11.04 14.36 -4.40
C PRO A 6 -12.43 13.81 -4.70
N ALA A 7 -13.32 14.67 -5.21
CA ALA A 7 -14.75 14.37 -5.36
C ALA A 7 -15.05 13.17 -6.27
N MET A 8 -14.10 12.81 -7.16
CA MET A 8 -14.27 11.72 -8.13
C MET A 8 -13.55 10.44 -7.73
N LEU A 9 -12.83 10.45 -6.62
CA LEU A 9 -12.07 9.29 -6.20
C LEU A 9 -12.97 8.29 -5.45
N ARG A 10 -12.93 7.05 -5.88
CA ARG A 10 -13.60 5.92 -5.24
C ARG A 10 -12.55 4.93 -4.76
N ILE A 11 -12.69 4.41 -3.55
CA ILE A 11 -11.77 3.42 -2.98
C ILE A 11 -12.56 2.16 -2.68
N SER A 12 -12.05 1.01 -3.11
CA SER A 12 -12.72 -0.28 -2.98
C SER A 12 -11.75 -1.37 -2.55
N THR A 13 -12.26 -2.31 -1.75
CA THR A 13 -11.52 -3.54 -1.40
C THR A 13 -11.94 -4.74 -2.22
N ASP A 14 -12.78 -4.58 -3.22
CA ASP A 14 -13.19 -5.65 -4.10
C ASP A 14 -12.07 -6.02 -5.07
N LYS A 15 -11.43 -7.16 -4.84
CA LYS A 15 -10.31 -7.62 -5.67
C LYS A 15 -10.68 -7.85 -7.12
N ARG A 16 -11.96 -8.08 -7.43
CA ARG A 16 -12.43 -8.27 -8.80
C ARG A 16 -12.30 -7.00 -9.64
N GLU A 17 -12.27 -5.84 -9.00
CA GLU A 17 -12.10 -4.56 -9.68
C GLU A 17 -10.63 -4.23 -9.98
N LEU A 18 -9.68 -4.94 -9.39
CA LEU A 18 -8.26 -4.60 -9.52
C LEU A 18 -7.77 -4.81 -10.94
N ASP A 19 -7.07 -3.79 -11.45
CA ASP A 19 -6.33 -3.87 -12.70
C ASP A 19 -4.96 -4.53 -12.44
N ILE A 20 -4.91 -5.85 -12.52
CA ILE A 20 -3.71 -6.62 -12.20
C ILE A 20 -2.56 -6.25 -13.13
N ASP A 21 -2.84 -6.00 -14.40
CA ASP A 21 -1.79 -5.60 -15.35
C ASP A 21 -1.12 -4.30 -14.93
N ALA A 22 -1.90 -3.28 -14.55
CA ALA A 22 -1.36 -2.00 -14.11
C ALA A 22 -0.57 -2.14 -12.81
N ILE A 23 -1.08 -2.91 -11.86
CA ILE A 23 -0.41 -3.17 -10.56
C ILE A 23 0.91 -3.90 -10.80
N PHE A 24 0.90 -4.96 -11.59
CA PHE A 24 2.11 -5.71 -11.93
C PHE A 24 3.14 -4.84 -12.63
N ASP A 25 2.74 -4.07 -13.64
CA ASP A 25 3.65 -3.19 -14.37
C ASP A 25 4.35 -2.21 -13.43
N PHE A 26 3.60 -1.58 -12.53
CA PHE A 26 4.18 -0.64 -11.58
C PHE A 26 5.17 -1.32 -10.63
N LEU A 27 4.76 -2.42 -10.02
CA LEU A 27 5.59 -3.13 -9.03
C LEU A 27 6.83 -3.74 -9.66
N HIS A 28 6.73 -4.20 -10.91
CA HIS A 28 7.81 -4.84 -11.63
C HIS A 28 8.85 -3.84 -12.15
N ARG A 29 8.41 -2.67 -12.63
CA ARG A 29 9.25 -1.70 -13.35
C ARG A 29 9.57 -0.44 -12.54
N ASP A 30 8.58 0.15 -11.91
CA ASP A 30 8.68 1.50 -11.35
C ASP A 30 8.97 1.53 -9.86
N ALA A 31 8.47 0.56 -9.11
CA ALA A 31 8.65 0.50 -7.66
C ALA A 31 10.08 0.06 -7.30
N TYR A 32 10.83 0.93 -6.62
CA TYR A 32 12.21 0.63 -6.25
C TYR A 32 12.32 -0.58 -5.31
N TRP A 33 11.27 -0.87 -4.55
CA TRP A 33 11.27 -1.94 -3.54
C TRP A 33 10.97 -3.32 -4.08
N SER A 34 10.53 -3.45 -5.33
CA SER A 34 10.07 -4.72 -5.88
C SER A 34 10.46 -4.95 -7.34
N GLN A 35 11.47 -4.25 -7.83
CA GLN A 35 11.88 -4.37 -9.24
C GLN A 35 12.14 -5.81 -9.64
N GLY A 36 11.56 -6.21 -10.77
CA GLY A 36 11.69 -7.56 -11.29
C GLY A 36 10.73 -8.58 -10.70
N ILE A 37 9.82 -8.17 -9.80
CA ILE A 37 8.87 -9.10 -9.19
C ILE A 37 8.09 -9.87 -10.26
N PRO A 38 8.02 -11.22 -10.18
CA PRO A 38 7.23 -12.02 -11.12
C PRO A 38 5.73 -11.82 -10.96
N ARG A 39 5.00 -11.96 -12.07
CA ARG A 39 3.55 -11.76 -12.05
C ARG A 39 2.83 -12.71 -11.08
N ASP A 40 3.23 -13.98 -11.05
CA ASP A 40 2.59 -14.95 -10.15
C ASP A 40 2.79 -14.58 -8.66
N VAL A 41 3.91 -13.96 -8.33
CA VAL A 41 4.16 -13.47 -6.96
C VAL A 41 3.22 -12.32 -6.63
N VAL A 42 3.04 -11.37 -7.56
CA VAL A 42 2.08 -10.27 -7.38
C VAL A 42 0.66 -10.81 -7.17
N GLU A 43 0.24 -11.76 -8.00
CA GLU A 43 -1.10 -12.35 -7.89
C GLU A 43 -1.31 -13.05 -6.54
N ARG A 44 -0.33 -13.83 -6.09
CA ARG A 44 -0.40 -14.49 -4.77
C ARG A 44 -0.39 -13.50 -3.61
N ALA A 45 0.39 -12.42 -3.73
CA ALA A 45 0.43 -11.38 -2.72
C ALA A 45 -0.93 -10.67 -2.58
N ILE A 46 -1.57 -10.39 -3.71
CA ILE A 46 -2.92 -9.80 -3.73
C ILE A 46 -3.93 -10.75 -3.10
N GLU A 47 -3.88 -12.02 -3.45
CA GLU A 47 -4.79 -13.03 -2.91
C GLU A 47 -4.67 -13.12 -1.38
N GLY A 48 -3.45 -13.07 -0.84
CA GLY A 48 -3.18 -13.20 0.59
C GLY A 48 -3.27 -11.93 1.40
N SER A 49 -3.73 -10.83 0.83
CA SER A 49 -3.74 -9.52 1.49
C SER A 49 -5.10 -8.85 1.41
N LEU A 50 -5.30 -7.86 2.28
CA LEU A 50 -6.40 -6.90 2.13
C LEU A 50 -5.91 -5.79 1.20
N CYS A 51 -6.54 -5.65 0.04
CA CYS A 51 -6.11 -4.72 -0.99
C CYS A 51 -7.09 -3.56 -1.10
N PHE A 52 -6.54 -2.35 -1.29
CA PHE A 52 -7.31 -1.14 -1.52
C PHE A 52 -6.97 -0.62 -2.91
N GLY A 53 -7.95 -0.57 -3.79
CA GLY A 53 -7.81 0.08 -5.08
C GLY A 53 -8.45 1.47 -5.04
N ALA A 54 -7.79 2.45 -5.63
CA ALA A 54 -8.31 3.80 -5.80
C ALA A 54 -8.63 4.02 -7.28
N TYR A 55 -9.83 4.54 -7.55
CA TYR A 55 -10.39 4.62 -8.90
C TYR A 55 -10.94 5.99 -9.20
N VAL A 56 -10.76 6.42 -10.44
CA VAL A 56 -11.53 7.51 -11.05
C VAL A 56 -12.39 6.87 -12.15
N GLY A 57 -13.70 6.85 -11.96
CA GLY A 57 -14.57 6.01 -12.78
C GLY A 57 -14.17 4.54 -12.62
N ASP A 58 -13.91 3.86 -13.72
CA ASP A 58 -13.46 2.47 -13.72
C ASP A 58 -11.94 2.33 -13.79
N ARG A 59 -11.21 3.46 -13.87
CA ARG A 59 -9.76 3.47 -14.05
C ARG A 59 -9.05 3.41 -12.70
N LEU A 60 -8.19 2.43 -12.51
CA LEU A 60 -7.32 2.34 -11.34
C LEU A 60 -6.28 3.47 -11.38
N VAL A 61 -6.19 4.24 -10.31
CA VAL A 61 -5.20 5.33 -10.20
C VAL A 61 -4.21 5.11 -9.05
N GLY A 62 -4.55 4.27 -8.09
CA GLY A 62 -3.69 3.99 -6.94
C GLY A 62 -4.01 2.66 -6.30
N PHE A 63 -3.11 2.22 -5.42
CA PHE A 63 -3.20 0.92 -4.78
C PHE A 63 -2.49 0.93 -3.43
N ALA A 64 -2.97 0.08 -2.53
CA ALA A 64 -2.27 -0.22 -1.27
C ALA A 64 -2.65 -1.63 -0.82
N ARG A 65 -1.73 -2.26 -0.10
CA ARG A 65 -1.93 -3.62 0.37
C ARG A 65 -1.61 -3.72 1.86
N LEU A 66 -2.53 -4.32 2.63
CA LEU A 66 -2.30 -4.67 4.04
C LEU A 66 -2.13 -6.18 4.17
N VAL A 67 -0.96 -6.61 4.62
CA VAL A 67 -0.78 -7.99 5.07
C VAL A 67 -1.26 -8.03 6.52
N THR A 68 -2.36 -8.74 6.79
CA THR A 68 -3.02 -8.65 8.09
C THR A 68 -3.82 -9.91 8.43
N ASP A 69 -3.91 -10.20 9.74
CA ASP A 69 -4.83 -11.20 10.27
C ASP A 69 -6.22 -10.61 10.58
N HIS A 70 -6.45 -9.34 10.28
CA HIS A 70 -7.66 -8.59 10.55
C HIS A 70 -7.98 -8.41 12.06
N ALA A 71 -7.06 -8.74 12.95
CA ALA A 71 -7.34 -8.78 14.38
C ALA A 71 -6.24 -8.13 15.23
N THR A 72 -4.98 -8.41 14.94
CA THR A 72 -3.88 -8.01 15.84
C THR A 72 -2.83 -7.15 15.16
N PHE A 73 -2.55 -7.37 13.87
CA PHE A 73 -1.38 -6.81 13.21
C PHE A 73 -1.66 -6.53 11.74
N ALA A 74 -0.99 -5.52 11.21
CA ALA A 74 -0.91 -5.30 9.77
C ALA A 74 0.46 -4.76 9.37
N TYR A 75 0.88 -5.13 8.16
CA TYR A 75 2.01 -4.53 7.48
C TYR A 75 1.51 -3.85 6.21
N LEU A 76 1.66 -2.54 6.16
CA LEU A 76 1.25 -1.74 5.00
C LEU A 76 2.37 -1.74 3.97
N CYS A 77 2.06 -2.14 2.76
CA CYS A 77 3.04 -2.23 1.68
C CYS A 77 2.40 -1.99 0.32
N ASP A 78 3.26 -1.84 -0.70
CA ASP A 78 2.85 -1.64 -2.08
C ASP A 78 1.88 -0.45 -2.25
N VAL A 79 2.15 0.65 -1.53
CA VAL A 79 1.36 1.88 -1.64
C VAL A 79 1.90 2.70 -2.80
N PHE A 80 1.04 2.99 -3.78
CA PHE A 80 1.44 3.84 -4.89
C PHE A 80 0.24 4.55 -5.53
N VAL A 81 0.55 5.65 -6.17
CA VAL A 81 -0.32 6.32 -7.16
C VAL A 81 0.39 6.23 -8.49
N LEU A 82 -0.32 5.84 -9.54
CA LEU A 82 0.28 5.73 -10.87
C LEU A 82 0.91 7.06 -11.28
N PRO A 83 2.10 7.05 -11.93
CA PRO A 83 2.83 8.29 -12.21
C PRO A 83 2.00 9.38 -12.92
N ALA A 84 1.17 9.00 -13.88
CA ALA A 84 0.34 9.93 -14.63
C ALA A 84 -0.79 10.56 -13.79
N GLU A 85 -1.08 9.98 -12.61
CA GLU A 85 -2.19 10.40 -11.74
C GLU A 85 -1.72 11.18 -10.52
N ARG A 86 -0.43 11.42 -10.38
CA ARG A 86 0.14 12.12 -9.22
C ARG A 86 -0.20 13.61 -9.24
N GLY A 87 -0.14 14.23 -8.05
CA GLY A 87 -0.43 15.65 -7.90
C GLY A 87 -1.90 15.97 -7.68
N ASN A 88 -2.76 14.96 -7.50
CA ASN A 88 -4.20 15.13 -7.32
C ASN A 88 -4.68 14.82 -5.90
N GLY A 89 -3.77 14.51 -4.96
CA GLY A 89 -4.12 14.19 -3.57
C GLY A 89 -4.63 12.76 -3.37
N TYR A 90 -4.49 11.88 -4.35
CA TYR A 90 -5.00 10.50 -4.26
C TYR A 90 -4.29 9.67 -3.22
N GLY A 91 -2.96 9.83 -3.06
CA GLY A 91 -2.21 9.11 -2.04
C GLY A 91 -2.67 9.44 -0.64
N ARG A 92 -2.87 10.72 -0.34
CA ARG A 92 -3.40 11.17 0.94
C ARG A 92 -4.80 10.62 1.19
N ALA A 93 -5.67 10.71 0.19
CA ALA A 93 -7.05 10.21 0.32
C ALA A 93 -7.07 8.69 0.57
N LEU A 94 -6.20 7.94 -0.12
CA LEU A 94 -6.10 6.49 0.05
C LEU A 94 -5.65 6.13 1.46
N ILE A 95 -4.61 6.77 1.97
CA ILE A 95 -4.10 6.52 3.32
C ILE A 95 -5.14 6.92 4.38
N ASP A 96 -5.77 8.08 4.24
CA ASP A 96 -6.82 8.50 5.16
C ASP A 96 -7.99 7.51 5.19
N HIS A 97 -8.38 7.00 4.03
CA HIS A 97 -9.45 6.00 3.93
C HIS A 97 -9.08 4.70 4.67
N ILE A 98 -7.86 4.19 4.45
CA ILE A 98 -7.40 2.96 5.11
C ILE A 98 -7.42 3.12 6.62
N PHE A 99 -6.89 4.22 7.14
CA PHE A 99 -6.75 4.42 8.58
C PHE A 99 -8.03 4.90 9.26
N ALA A 100 -9.07 5.22 8.48
CA ALA A 100 -10.42 5.44 9.00
C ALA A 100 -11.21 4.13 9.18
N GLN A 101 -10.73 3.00 8.64
CA GLN A 101 -11.41 1.71 8.78
C GLN A 101 -11.40 1.24 10.22
N GLN A 102 -12.57 0.82 10.73
CA GLN A 102 -12.70 0.39 12.12
C GLN A 102 -11.79 -0.80 12.44
N MET A 103 -11.67 -1.75 11.54
CA MET A 103 -10.78 -2.89 11.71
C MET A 103 -9.34 -2.43 11.93
N VAL A 104 -8.87 -1.47 11.11
CA VAL A 104 -7.51 -0.97 11.21
C VAL A 104 -7.27 -0.23 12.52
N GLN A 105 -8.25 0.54 13.00
CA GLN A 105 -8.14 1.27 14.27
C GLN A 105 -8.09 0.35 15.49
N ARG A 106 -8.51 -0.90 15.36
CA ARG A 106 -8.51 -1.89 16.44
C ARG A 106 -7.27 -2.77 16.47
N LEU A 107 -6.40 -2.66 15.49
CA LEU A 107 -5.15 -3.44 15.46
C LEU A 107 -4.19 -2.92 16.52
N ARG A 108 -3.53 -3.85 17.20
CA ARG A 108 -2.53 -3.53 18.22
C ARG A 108 -1.30 -2.86 17.61
N ARG A 109 -0.93 -3.26 16.39
CA ARG A 109 0.30 -2.78 15.77
C ARG A 109 0.14 -2.77 14.25
N ILE A 110 0.62 -1.69 13.65
CA ILE A 110 0.72 -1.56 12.20
C ILE A 110 2.12 -1.09 11.88
N MET A 111 2.78 -1.74 10.94
CA MET A 111 4.14 -1.41 10.54
C MET A 111 4.21 -1.14 9.05
N LEU A 112 5.18 -0.36 8.67
CA LEU A 112 5.58 -0.15 7.27
C LEU A 112 7.07 0.15 7.21
N ALA A 113 7.64 0.06 6.02
CA ALA A 113 8.97 0.54 5.73
C ALA A 113 8.88 1.50 4.53
N THR A 114 9.57 2.63 4.63
CA THR A 114 9.62 3.61 3.54
C THR A 114 10.97 4.32 3.54
N THR A 115 11.45 4.66 2.35
CA THR A 115 12.68 5.43 2.19
C THR A 115 12.41 6.94 2.22
N ASP A 116 11.27 7.37 1.64
CA ASP A 116 11.06 8.76 1.28
C ASP A 116 9.65 9.31 1.55
N ALA A 117 8.75 8.50 2.11
CA ALA A 117 7.35 8.90 2.26
C ALA A 117 6.90 9.10 3.71
N HIS A 118 7.82 9.36 4.64
CA HIS A 118 7.50 9.55 6.06
C HIS A 118 6.44 10.64 6.27
N ALA A 119 6.47 11.72 5.48
CA ALA A 119 5.52 12.82 5.59
C ALA A 119 4.08 12.41 5.23
N LEU A 120 3.92 11.37 4.41
CA LEU A 120 2.60 10.83 4.06
C LEU A 120 1.98 10.06 5.24
N TYR A 121 2.82 9.38 6.02
CA TYR A 121 2.35 8.45 7.06
C TYR A 121 2.28 9.05 8.46
N ARG A 122 3.09 10.05 8.77
CA ARG A 122 3.07 10.71 10.10
C ARG A 122 1.70 11.23 10.50
N PRO A 123 0.93 11.88 9.60
CA PRO A 123 -0.37 12.42 10.00
C PRO A 123 -1.39 11.39 10.46
N VAL A 124 -1.25 10.13 10.04
CA VAL A 124 -2.15 9.05 10.49
C VAL A 124 -1.61 8.31 11.73
N GLY A 125 -0.47 8.74 12.28
CA GLY A 125 0.04 8.26 13.56
C GLY A 125 1.31 7.44 13.51
N PHE A 126 1.91 7.23 12.34
CA PHE A 126 3.17 6.50 12.26
C PHE A 126 4.33 7.30 12.83
N GLY A 127 5.19 6.61 13.55
CA GLY A 127 6.45 7.14 14.05
C GLY A 127 7.49 6.02 14.12
N PRO A 128 8.70 6.32 14.60
CA PRO A 128 9.71 5.27 14.82
C PRO A 128 9.17 4.19 15.75
N PRO A 129 9.56 2.92 15.55
CA PRO A 129 9.18 1.86 16.50
C PRO A 129 9.64 2.20 17.91
N ALA A 130 8.80 1.90 18.91
CA ALA A 130 9.10 2.21 20.31
C ALA A 130 10.38 1.54 20.80
N ASN A 131 10.66 0.33 20.31
CA ASN A 131 11.83 -0.45 20.70
C ASN A 131 12.45 -1.07 19.44
N PRO A 132 13.14 -0.27 18.60
CA PRO A 132 13.64 -0.77 17.32
C PRO A 132 14.62 -1.93 17.47
N GLU A 133 15.33 -2.00 18.59
CA GLU A 133 16.25 -3.09 18.91
C GLU A 133 15.57 -4.45 19.07
N ARG A 134 14.26 -4.49 19.23
CA ARG A 134 13.50 -5.74 19.31
C ARG A 134 13.11 -6.31 17.96
N LEU A 135 13.29 -5.54 16.90
CA LEU A 135 12.91 -5.95 15.56
C LEU A 135 14.05 -6.68 14.90
N MET A 136 13.74 -7.80 14.26
CA MET A 136 14.68 -8.59 13.48
C MET A 136 14.06 -8.90 12.14
N GLU A 137 14.87 -8.98 11.09
CA GLU A 137 14.38 -9.32 9.75
C GLU A 137 15.30 -10.34 9.07
N ILE A 138 14.72 -11.10 8.17
CA ILE A 138 15.45 -11.80 7.13
C ILE A 138 15.09 -11.09 5.83
N ARG A 139 16.06 -10.56 5.14
CA ARG A 139 15.85 -9.80 3.92
C ARG A 139 16.64 -10.41 2.78
N ARG A 140 15.97 -10.60 1.65
CA ARG A 140 16.58 -11.12 0.42
C ARG A 140 16.36 -10.09 -0.70
N PRO A 141 17.21 -9.03 -0.75
CA PRO A 141 16.95 -7.90 -1.64
C PRO A 141 17.02 -8.25 -3.13
N ASP A 142 17.75 -9.32 -3.46
CA ASP A 142 17.95 -9.72 -4.87
C ASP A 142 17.04 -10.86 -5.32
N ILE A 143 16.04 -11.23 -4.53
CA ILE A 143 15.25 -12.44 -4.79
C ILE A 143 14.54 -12.42 -6.14
N TYR A 144 14.17 -11.24 -6.64
CA TYR A 144 13.47 -11.09 -7.93
C TYR A 144 14.43 -10.85 -9.11
N THR A 145 15.70 -10.62 -8.85
CA THR A 145 16.69 -10.31 -9.88
C THR A 145 17.75 -11.40 -10.04
N LYS A 146 17.89 -12.25 -9.02
CA LYS A 146 18.74 -13.43 -9.08
C LYS A 146 17.98 -14.61 -9.66
N ARG A 147 18.22 -14.89 -10.90
CA ARG A 147 17.72 -16.11 -11.54
C ARG A 147 18.82 -16.82 -12.27
#